data_53ef541642033bcbf39c141c7be5fa1c
#
_entry.id   53ef541642033bcbf39c141c7be5fa1c
#
_cell.length_a   1.000
_cell.length_b   1.000
_cell.length_c   1.000
_cell.angle_alpha   90.00
_cell.angle_beta   90.00
_cell.angle_gamma   90.00
#
_symmetry.space_group_name_H-M   'P 1'
#
loop_
_entity.id
_entity.type
_entity.pdbx_description
1 polymer ?
#
loop_
_entity_poly.entity_id
_entity_poly.type
_entity_poly.pdbx_seq_one_letter_code
_entity_poly.pdbx_strand_id
1 'polypeptide(L)'
;MYITNRFALISAISLALVACGGGSSSGDNNNSSTPTTPTTPTTPTTPALLLTPTTLNQTLYAGESQELNLKATVNTTIVNGSVYVLVLDSSGMIEPSIMVSSESSNLYNVRMTTKASLALGKHTGTLDIMLCRDSACKQQYPGSPVKAPYSFTVTPPPASFSTSPAAITLEQDVDDSSKSVIQIQVTDRITNVLPKVTTSGDIHFTQSFSQTDAKKYNLELTVPSDLAVGTHTGTVNVSLCVDESCSKTYAGSPQKIPYTIKIKPIVNLTALTPVTGVSGWEMFQGNAAHTGYVPITIDPKKITRRWSWVKPSTDAQDLSTISSNQGKMFVTTTGFFADSKLYSINESDASTAWTQNFGSIFAVSPPSVSNGKVFVASSGHGDTAMWQFDAATGAKLIKTPFDSQWEHYLAPTIKNGKVYTNGGYNGGVNSFNISDGTDSWFQVLNQYDMWTPAVDANYVYAYTGNMFSVLSAKDGHKVFEIPDSTFKWNGYSINSAPVIGSLGDVLVVNGTENNNNSLLSYNITQRNVNWTISGKFKSTPAVANKVVYVTNASPFRLEARNEVDGKLIWSWLPDDASTTQFIGNIVVTANLIFVVTNAGTYAIDKTTHVPVWYFKKTGNLAITSNGVLLVSNASTIYAINLK
;
A
#
# COMPACT_ATOMS: atom_id res chain seq x y z
N MET A 1 -24.10 -4.09 -38.40
CA MET A 1 -24.08 -4.16 -39.87
C MET A 1 -22.73 -4.72 -40.26
N TYR A 2 -22.73 -5.98 -40.67
CA TYR A 2 -21.57 -6.78 -41.03
C TYR A 2 -21.01 -6.34 -42.37
N ILE A 3 -19.68 -6.30 -42.56
CA ILE A 3 -19.01 -6.73 -43.80
C ILE A 3 -17.61 -7.24 -43.43
N THR A 4 -17.47 -8.54 -43.61
CA THR A 4 -16.22 -9.30 -43.65
C THR A 4 -15.59 -9.17 -45.02
N ASN A 5 -14.24 -9.07 -45.11
CA ASN A 5 -13.51 -9.51 -46.27
C ASN A 5 -12.24 -10.25 -45.88
N ARG A 6 -12.26 -11.55 -46.20
CA ARG A 6 -11.10 -12.46 -46.16
C ARG A 6 -10.32 -12.34 -47.45
N PHE A 7 -9.01 -12.29 -47.38
CA PHE A 7 -8.13 -12.74 -48.47
C PHE A 7 -7.17 -13.79 -47.91
N ALA A 8 -7.24 -14.96 -48.55
CA ALA A 8 -6.36 -16.10 -48.30
C ALA A 8 -5.12 -15.96 -49.18
N LEU A 9 -3.94 -16.16 -48.60
CA LEU A 9 -2.70 -16.38 -49.38
C LEU A 9 -2.26 -17.82 -49.16
N ILE A 10 -2.10 -18.51 -50.29
CA ILE A 10 -1.66 -19.89 -50.40
C ILE A 10 -0.13 -19.92 -50.31
N SER A 11 0.38 -20.67 -49.32
CA SER A 11 1.81 -20.99 -49.22
C SER A 11 2.09 -22.30 -49.93
N ALA A 12 3.00 -22.29 -50.89
CA ALA A 12 3.56 -23.48 -51.50
C ALA A 12 4.86 -23.85 -50.76
N ILE A 13 4.85 -25.03 -50.14
CA ILE A 13 6.00 -25.66 -49.50
C ILE A 13 6.66 -26.58 -50.54
N SER A 14 7.95 -26.42 -50.81
CA SER A 14 8.76 -27.39 -51.51
C SER A 14 9.78 -28.00 -50.56
N LEU A 15 9.59 -29.27 -50.24
CA LEU A 15 10.57 -30.11 -49.57
C LEU A 15 11.61 -30.60 -50.58
N ALA A 16 12.88 -30.52 -50.23
CA ALA A 16 13.95 -31.29 -50.88
C ALA A 16 14.68 -32.11 -49.82
N LEU A 17 14.56 -33.41 -49.96
CA LEU A 17 15.34 -34.41 -49.21
C LEU A 17 16.74 -34.51 -49.78
N VAL A 18 17.74 -34.56 -48.92
CA VAL A 18 19.09 -35.04 -49.25
C VAL A 18 19.37 -36.31 -48.48
N ALA A 19 19.71 -37.35 -49.23
CA ALA A 19 20.14 -38.64 -48.67
C ALA A 19 21.68 -38.70 -48.64
N CYS A 20 22.17 -39.29 -47.54
CA CYS A 20 23.55 -39.67 -47.29
C CYS A 20 23.98 -40.88 -48.10
N GLY A 21 25.26 -40.96 -48.46
CA GLY A 21 25.92 -42.20 -48.88
C GLY A 21 27.43 -41.99 -49.04
N GLY A 22 28.17 -42.60 -48.12
CA GLY A 22 29.64 -42.57 -48.11
C GLY A 22 30.26 -43.73 -48.88
N GLY A 23 31.57 -43.70 -49.04
CA GLY A 23 32.36 -44.86 -49.54
C GLY A 23 33.70 -44.45 -50.11
N SER A 24 34.73 -44.87 -49.44
CA SER A 24 36.17 -44.73 -49.70
C SER A 24 36.68 -45.60 -50.88
N SER A 25 37.74 -45.21 -51.47
CA SER A 25 39.03 -45.91 -51.63
C SER A 25 39.71 -45.76 -53.05
N SER A 26 40.89 -45.30 -52.97
CA SER A 26 42.16 -45.68 -53.62
C SER A 26 42.19 -46.17 -55.07
N GLY A 27 43.19 -45.62 -55.82
CA GLY A 27 43.79 -46.33 -56.96
C GLY A 27 44.52 -45.44 -57.94
N ASP A 28 45.80 -45.63 -57.96
CA ASP A 28 46.83 -45.03 -58.77
C ASP A 28 46.65 -45.10 -60.31
N ASN A 29 47.30 -44.18 -60.93
CA ASN A 29 48.29 -44.29 -62.01
C ASN A 29 48.10 -43.42 -63.24
N ASN A 30 49.12 -42.59 -63.43
CA ASN A 30 49.89 -42.22 -64.62
C ASN A 30 49.20 -42.24 -65.98
N ASN A 31 49.16 -41.16 -66.67
CA ASN A 31 50.16 -40.95 -67.72
C ASN A 31 50.11 -39.54 -68.38
N SER A 32 51.28 -39.07 -68.62
CA SER A 32 51.80 -37.98 -69.41
C SER A 32 51.04 -37.64 -70.69
N SER A 33 50.77 -36.35 -70.88
CA SER A 33 51.15 -35.63 -72.14
C SER A 33 50.81 -34.14 -71.99
N THR A 34 51.82 -33.34 -71.97
CA THR A 34 51.77 -31.92 -72.38
C THR A 34 51.39 -31.81 -73.85
N PRO A 35 50.54 -30.86 -74.24
CA PRO A 35 51.04 -29.74 -74.92
C PRO A 35 50.37 -28.38 -74.77
N THR A 36 51.18 -27.37 -74.83
CA THR A 36 51.00 -26.03 -75.39
C THR A 36 49.93 -25.12 -74.78
N THR A 37 50.46 -24.14 -74.14
CA THR A 37 49.86 -22.83 -73.84
C THR A 37 49.31 -22.14 -75.09
N PRO A 38 48.09 -21.56 -74.96
CA PRO A 38 47.78 -20.36 -75.74
C PRO A 38 47.81 -19.17 -74.79
N THR A 39 48.64 -18.26 -75.04
CA THR A 39 48.72 -16.92 -74.56
C THR A 39 47.38 -16.21 -74.66
N THR A 40 46.82 -15.86 -73.54
CA THR A 40 45.70 -14.94 -73.49
C THR A 40 46.21 -13.51 -73.59
N PRO A 41 45.74 -12.72 -74.51
CA PRO A 41 45.95 -11.27 -74.45
C PRO A 41 44.95 -10.69 -73.47
N THR A 42 45.41 -10.27 -72.35
CA THR A 42 44.63 -9.40 -71.47
C THR A 42 44.61 -7.99 -72.05
N THR A 43 43.65 -7.73 -72.93
CA THR A 43 43.25 -6.36 -73.23
C THR A 43 42.48 -5.82 -71.99
N PRO A 44 42.84 -4.67 -71.41
CA PRO A 44 42.00 -4.02 -70.40
C PRO A 44 40.71 -3.60 -71.11
N THR A 45 39.67 -4.36 -70.89
CA THR A 45 38.34 -4.02 -71.41
C THR A 45 37.87 -2.77 -70.67
N THR A 46 37.74 -1.66 -71.39
CA THR A 46 37.08 -0.44 -70.83
C THR A 46 35.70 -0.82 -70.34
N PRO A 47 35.36 -0.49 -69.10
CA PRO A 47 34.08 -0.92 -68.50
C PRO A 47 32.91 -0.28 -69.27
N ALA A 48 31.85 -1.07 -69.49
CA ALA A 48 30.61 -0.60 -70.14
C ALA A 48 29.84 0.39 -69.33
N LEU A 49 30.09 0.42 -68.03
CA LEU A 49 29.48 1.30 -67.04
C LEU A 49 30.54 1.97 -66.16
N LEU A 50 30.35 3.26 -65.87
CA LEU A 50 31.05 3.97 -64.82
C LEU A 50 30.09 4.21 -63.68
N LEU A 51 30.47 3.82 -62.43
CA LEU A 51 29.65 3.96 -61.24
C LEU A 51 30.11 5.13 -60.37
N THR A 52 29.15 5.89 -59.85
CA THR A 52 29.41 7.01 -58.91
C THR A 52 28.38 7.00 -57.79
N PRO A 53 28.80 6.76 -56.52
CA PRO A 53 30.17 6.42 -56.11
C PRO A 53 30.58 5.00 -56.53
N THR A 54 31.88 4.71 -56.59
CA THR A 54 32.40 3.36 -56.92
C THR A 54 32.28 2.38 -55.75
N THR A 55 32.09 2.88 -54.55
CA THR A 55 31.89 2.11 -53.31
C THR A 55 30.80 2.76 -52.45
N LEU A 56 30.00 1.96 -51.76
CA LEU A 56 28.95 2.44 -50.85
C LEU A 56 29.35 2.16 -49.42
N ASN A 57 29.71 3.20 -48.66
CA ASN A 57 30.05 3.09 -47.26
C ASN A 57 29.00 3.83 -46.45
N GLN A 58 28.39 3.16 -45.44
CA GLN A 58 27.33 3.74 -44.65
C GLN A 58 27.37 3.24 -43.20
N THR A 59 27.08 4.14 -42.24
CA THR A 59 26.79 3.77 -40.87
C THR A 59 25.27 3.74 -40.70
N LEU A 60 24.75 2.62 -40.18
CA LEU A 60 23.34 2.36 -39.99
C LEU A 60 23.04 2.20 -38.50
N TYR A 61 21.82 2.41 -38.11
CA TYR A 61 21.35 2.02 -36.77
C TYR A 61 20.56 0.71 -36.85
N ALA A 62 20.77 -0.17 -35.90
CA ALA A 62 20.04 -1.45 -35.82
C ALA A 62 18.52 -1.20 -35.80
N GLY A 63 17.81 -1.95 -36.65
CA GLY A 63 16.37 -1.82 -36.83
C GLY A 63 15.92 -0.72 -37.80
N GLU A 64 16.85 0.04 -38.36
CA GLU A 64 16.55 1.09 -39.35
C GLU A 64 17.03 0.66 -40.74
N SER A 65 16.30 1.06 -41.79
CA SER A 65 16.71 0.94 -43.20
C SER A 65 17.17 2.29 -43.71
N GLN A 66 18.16 2.29 -44.61
CA GLN A 66 18.73 3.50 -45.21
C GLN A 66 18.62 3.43 -46.73
N GLU A 67 18.16 4.51 -47.34
CA GLU A 67 18.20 4.64 -48.81
C GLU A 67 19.62 4.90 -49.28
N LEU A 68 20.01 4.19 -50.35
CA LEU A 68 21.28 4.29 -51.02
C LEU A 68 21.03 4.67 -52.49
N ASN A 69 21.84 5.58 -52.99
CA ASN A 69 21.76 6.05 -54.37
C ASN A 69 23.09 5.84 -55.09
N LEU A 70 23.04 5.31 -56.28
CA LEU A 70 24.17 5.05 -57.15
C LEU A 70 23.85 5.55 -58.56
N LYS A 71 24.74 6.31 -59.16
CA LYS A 71 24.64 6.70 -60.55
C LYS A 71 25.47 5.76 -61.45
N ALA A 72 24.86 5.29 -62.48
CA ALA A 72 25.51 4.44 -63.53
C ALA A 72 25.53 5.18 -64.83
N THR A 73 26.73 5.56 -65.31
CA THR A 73 26.92 6.21 -66.62
C THR A 73 27.34 5.16 -67.65
N VAL A 74 26.57 5.03 -68.69
CA VAL A 74 26.80 4.09 -69.78
C VAL A 74 27.86 4.65 -70.71
N ASN A 75 28.88 3.83 -71.07
CA ASN A 75 29.88 4.17 -72.07
C ASN A 75 29.27 4.01 -73.46
N THR A 76 28.90 5.11 -74.11
CA THR A 76 28.22 5.13 -75.41
C THR A 76 29.10 4.69 -76.55
N THR A 77 30.43 4.59 -76.37
CA THR A 77 31.35 4.06 -77.38
C THR A 77 31.31 2.52 -77.51
N ILE A 78 30.85 1.86 -76.47
CA ILE A 78 30.75 0.40 -76.37
C ILE A 78 29.30 -0.06 -76.53
N VAL A 79 28.35 0.75 -76.15
CA VAL A 79 26.93 0.41 -76.05
C VAL A 79 26.17 1.09 -77.18
N ASN A 80 25.67 0.29 -78.09
CA ASN A 80 24.81 0.72 -79.20
C ASN A 80 23.51 -0.13 -79.16
N GLY A 81 22.35 0.53 -79.08
CA GLY A 81 21.04 -0.14 -79.06
C GLY A 81 20.32 -0.07 -77.71
N SER A 82 19.35 -0.95 -77.50
CA SER A 82 18.55 -0.99 -76.29
C SER A 82 19.36 -1.40 -75.05
N VAL A 83 19.15 -0.71 -73.93
CA VAL A 83 19.88 -0.91 -72.67
C VAL A 83 18.91 -1.30 -71.60
N TYR A 84 19.21 -2.41 -70.97
CA TYR A 84 18.53 -2.86 -69.75
C TYR A 84 19.57 -2.96 -68.61
N VAL A 85 19.24 -2.45 -67.44
CA VAL A 85 20.09 -2.50 -66.23
C VAL A 85 19.51 -3.47 -65.26
N LEU A 86 20.29 -4.47 -64.83
CA LEU A 86 19.92 -5.40 -63.74
C LEU A 86 20.94 -5.27 -62.62
N VAL A 87 20.46 -5.16 -61.40
CA VAL A 87 21.31 -5.04 -60.20
C VAL A 87 21.04 -6.24 -59.29
N LEU A 88 22.10 -6.96 -58.93
CA LEU A 88 22.04 -8.12 -58.07
C LEU A 88 22.88 -7.89 -56.81
N ASP A 89 22.31 -8.15 -55.65
CA ASP A 89 23.01 -8.24 -54.37
C ASP A 89 23.13 -9.70 -53.95
N SER A 90 24.27 -10.31 -54.16
CA SER A 90 24.54 -11.71 -53.77
C SER A 90 24.72 -11.88 -52.27
N SER A 91 25.02 -10.82 -51.54
CA SER A 91 25.22 -10.82 -50.08
C SER A 91 23.91 -10.70 -49.31
N GLY A 92 22.83 -10.31 -49.97
CA GLY A 92 21.48 -10.29 -49.41
C GLY A 92 21.23 -9.21 -48.36
N MET A 93 21.99 -8.11 -48.36
CA MET A 93 21.88 -7.03 -47.34
C MET A 93 21.03 -5.85 -47.81
N ILE A 94 20.70 -5.82 -49.10
CA ILE A 94 19.81 -4.85 -49.73
C ILE A 94 18.43 -5.47 -49.90
N GLU A 95 17.39 -4.66 -49.77
CA GLU A 95 16.01 -5.09 -50.04
C GLU A 95 15.86 -5.46 -51.54
N PRO A 96 15.04 -6.46 -51.88
CA PRO A 96 14.90 -6.93 -53.27
C PRO A 96 14.34 -5.86 -54.24
N SER A 97 13.68 -4.84 -53.73
CA SER A 97 13.07 -3.76 -54.51
C SER A 97 14.11 -2.70 -54.87
N ILE A 98 14.91 -2.95 -55.93
CA ILE A 98 15.85 -1.98 -56.48
C ILE A 98 15.18 -1.23 -57.61
N MET A 99 15.18 0.10 -57.57
CA MET A 99 14.59 0.96 -58.59
C MET A 99 15.70 1.53 -59.47
N VAL A 100 15.54 1.38 -60.80
CA VAL A 100 16.43 1.97 -61.78
C VAL A 100 15.61 2.96 -62.62
N SER A 101 16.03 4.20 -62.68
CA SER A 101 15.40 5.26 -63.46
C SER A 101 16.41 5.95 -64.35
N SER A 102 16.02 6.29 -65.59
CA SER A 102 16.87 7.05 -66.54
C SER A 102 16.80 8.55 -66.17
N GLU A 103 17.95 9.16 -66.03
CA GLU A 103 18.09 10.61 -65.86
C GLU A 103 18.41 11.30 -67.21
N SER A 104 19.13 10.61 -68.12
CA SER A 104 19.40 10.98 -69.51
C SER A 104 19.62 9.72 -70.38
N SER A 105 19.91 9.89 -71.61
CA SER A 105 20.13 8.77 -72.56
C SER A 105 21.26 7.80 -72.16
N ASN A 106 22.18 8.25 -71.29
CA ASN A 106 23.34 7.47 -70.84
C ASN A 106 23.57 7.49 -69.34
N LEU A 107 22.65 8.11 -68.55
CA LEU A 107 22.78 8.23 -67.10
C LEU A 107 21.55 7.62 -66.40
N TYR A 108 21.80 6.67 -65.53
CA TYR A 108 20.78 5.97 -64.77
C TYR A 108 21.02 6.17 -63.29
N ASN A 109 19.91 6.39 -62.52
CA ASN A 109 19.92 6.39 -61.08
C ASN A 109 19.44 5.03 -60.57
N VAL A 110 20.25 4.41 -59.74
CA VAL A 110 19.91 3.18 -59.04
C VAL A 110 19.62 3.55 -57.59
N ARG A 111 18.38 3.39 -57.18
CA ARG A 111 17.90 3.63 -55.80
C ARG A 111 17.61 2.29 -55.14
N MET A 112 18.14 2.06 -53.97
CA MET A 112 18.01 0.83 -53.21
C MET A 112 17.94 1.12 -51.72
N THR A 113 17.49 0.16 -50.92
CA THR A 113 17.32 0.33 -49.45
C THR A 113 17.99 -0.82 -48.73
N THR A 114 18.74 -0.53 -47.68
CA THR A 114 19.34 -1.58 -46.84
C THR A 114 18.27 -2.30 -46.02
N LYS A 115 18.48 -3.58 -45.69
CA LYS A 115 17.57 -4.32 -44.80
C LYS A 115 17.66 -3.79 -43.39
N ALA A 116 16.50 -3.55 -42.76
CA ALA A 116 16.41 -3.17 -41.35
C ALA A 116 16.83 -4.30 -40.38
N SER A 117 16.81 -5.55 -40.83
CA SER A 117 17.14 -6.75 -40.05
C SER A 117 18.65 -7.05 -39.93
N LEU A 118 19.53 -6.15 -40.39
CA LEU A 118 20.97 -6.35 -40.27
C LEU A 118 21.41 -6.36 -38.78
N ALA A 119 22.22 -7.36 -38.40
CA ALA A 119 22.76 -7.49 -37.07
C ALA A 119 23.81 -6.40 -36.77
N LEU A 120 24.09 -6.16 -35.46
CA LEU A 120 25.19 -5.27 -35.07
C LEU A 120 26.53 -5.75 -35.63
N GLY A 121 27.35 -4.80 -36.07
CA GLY A 121 28.68 -5.07 -36.59
C GLY A 121 28.90 -4.58 -38.01
N LYS A 122 30.03 -5.00 -38.61
CA LYS A 122 30.42 -4.63 -39.96
C LYS A 122 29.95 -5.68 -40.97
N HIS A 123 29.25 -5.22 -41.99
CA HIS A 123 28.74 -6.04 -43.10
C HIS A 123 29.36 -5.56 -44.40
N THR A 124 29.88 -6.48 -45.21
CA THR A 124 30.48 -6.16 -46.51
C THR A 124 29.87 -7.02 -47.57
N GLY A 125 29.71 -6.46 -48.75
CA GLY A 125 29.17 -7.15 -49.91
C GLY A 125 29.51 -6.43 -51.21
N THR A 126 28.96 -6.93 -52.30
CA THR A 126 29.18 -6.37 -53.62
C THR A 126 27.87 -6.43 -54.39
N LEU A 127 27.50 -5.33 -55.02
CA LEU A 127 26.47 -5.28 -56.02
C LEU A 127 27.09 -5.59 -57.39
N ASP A 128 26.48 -6.51 -58.12
CA ASP A 128 26.79 -6.76 -59.51
C ASP A 128 25.78 -5.99 -60.38
N ILE A 129 26.28 -4.96 -61.11
CA ILE A 129 25.45 -4.11 -61.94
C ILE A 129 25.71 -4.55 -63.39
N MET A 130 24.71 -5.17 -64.00
CA MET A 130 24.75 -5.72 -65.31
C MET A 130 24.12 -4.77 -66.35
N LEU A 131 24.77 -4.56 -67.42
CA LEU A 131 24.25 -3.87 -68.60
C LEU A 131 23.90 -4.89 -69.65
N CYS A 132 22.64 -4.99 -70.05
CA CYS A 132 22.10 -6.08 -70.82
C CYS A 132 21.51 -5.56 -72.14
N ARG A 133 21.56 -6.40 -73.16
CA ARG A 133 20.96 -6.15 -74.51
C ARG A 133 19.49 -6.59 -74.55
N ASP A 134 19.07 -7.43 -73.61
CA ASP A 134 17.72 -7.94 -73.56
C ASP A 134 17.20 -7.83 -72.09
N SER A 135 15.89 -7.77 -71.93
CA SER A 135 15.24 -7.59 -70.63
C SER A 135 15.44 -8.74 -69.62
N ALA A 136 15.80 -9.94 -70.13
CA ALA A 136 16.11 -11.11 -69.29
C ALA A 136 17.60 -11.20 -68.94
N CYS A 137 18.42 -10.26 -69.45
CA CYS A 137 19.86 -10.18 -69.25
C CYS A 137 20.64 -11.43 -69.70
N LYS A 138 20.16 -12.11 -70.75
CA LYS A 138 20.83 -13.28 -71.31
C LYS A 138 22.05 -12.87 -72.11
N GLN A 139 22.09 -11.65 -72.67
CA GLN A 139 23.19 -11.08 -73.39
C GLN A 139 23.66 -9.78 -72.73
N GLN A 140 24.90 -9.78 -72.26
CA GLN A 140 25.49 -8.61 -71.62
C GLN A 140 26.40 -7.85 -72.60
N TYR A 141 26.56 -6.55 -72.35
CA TYR A 141 27.56 -5.76 -73.06
C TYR A 141 28.98 -6.07 -72.56
N PRO A 142 30.02 -5.94 -73.40
CA PRO A 142 31.40 -6.12 -72.93
C PRO A 142 31.74 -5.23 -71.75
N GLY A 143 32.44 -5.76 -70.73
CA GLY A 143 32.78 -5.06 -69.53
C GLY A 143 31.67 -5.03 -68.47
N SER A 144 30.58 -5.78 -68.70
CA SER A 144 29.52 -6.06 -67.67
C SER A 144 29.71 -7.49 -67.11
N PRO A 145 29.42 -7.75 -65.79
CA PRO A 145 28.96 -6.81 -64.77
C PRO A 145 30.07 -5.90 -64.27
N VAL A 146 29.68 -4.70 -63.84
CA VAL A 146 30.53 -3.81 -63.04
C VAL A 146 30.21 -3.98 -61.55
N LYS A 147 31.24 -4.14 -60.74
CA LYS A 147 31.10 -4.42 -59.31
C LYS A 147 31.12 -3.13 -58.50
N ALA A 148 30.15 -2.95 -57.62
CA ALA A 148 30.11 -1.90 -56.62
C ALA A 148 30.21 -2.52 -55.21
N PRO A 149 31.39 -2.54 -54.62
CA PRO A 149 31.55 -3.02 -53.26
C PRO A 149 30.86 -2.06 -52.27
N TYR A 150 30.34 -2.62 -51.19
CA TYR A 150 29.76 -1.85 -50.11
C TYR A 150 30.24 -2.33 -48.74
N SER A 151 30.18 -1.41 -47.77
CA SER A 151 30.50 -1.70 -46.38
C SER A 151 29.53 -0.93 -45.48
N PHE A 152 28.69 -1.65 -44.73
CA PHE A 152 27.77 -1.09 -43.77
C PHE A 152 28.23 -1.40 -42.35
N THR A 153 28.30 -0.37 -41.51
CA THR A 153 28.57 -0.56 -40.05
C THR A 153 27.28 -0.32 -39.33
N VAL A 154 26.69 -1.39 -38.74
CA VAL A 154 25.45 -1.31 -37.95
C VAL A 154 25.82 -1.10 -36.50
N THR A 155 25.36 0.00 -35.95
CA THR A 155 25.58 0.39 -34.55
C THR A 155 24.26 0.42 -33.78
N PRO A 156 24.28 0.29 -32.43
CA PRO A 156 23.09 0.53 -31.64
C PRO A 156 22.56 1.96 -31.92
N PRO A 157 21.23 2.15 -32.00
CA PRO A 157 20.68 3.49 -32.11
C PRO A 157 21.00 4.28 -30.83
N PRO A 158 21.26 5.59 -30.90
CA PRO A 158 21.45 6.41 -29.71
C PRO A 158 20.21 6.41 -28.86
N ALA A 159 20.38 6.61 -27.54
CA ALA A 159 19.25 6.69 -26.63
C ALA A 159 18.26 7.76 -27.09
N SER A 160 16.97 7.39 -27.13
CA SER A 160 15.92 8.28 -27.61
C SER A 160 15.43 9.24 -26.54
N PHE A 161 15.84 9.01 -25.27
CA PHE A 161 15.49 9.87 -24.14
C PHE A 161 16.54 9.75 -23.03
N SER A 162 16.53 10.72 -22.12
CA SER A 162 17.32 10.72 -20.90
C SER A 162 16.44 11.04 -19.70
N THR A 163 16.89 10.66 -18.51
CA THR A 163 16.21 10.91 -17.24
C THR A 163 17.12 11.63 -16.27
N SER A 164 16.57 12.47 -15.40
CA SER A 164 17.26 13.20 -14.33
C SER A 164 16.34 13.32 -13.12
N PRO A 165 16.81 13.10 -11.88
CA PRO A 165 18.21 12.77 -11.50
C PRO A 165 18.59 11.32 -11.86
N ALA A 166 19.89 11.03 -11.82
CA ALA A 166 20.42 9.68 -12.06
C ALA A 166 20.18 8.72 -10.87
N ALA A 167 19.86 9.23 -9.70
CA ALA A 167 19.49 8.49 -8.49
C ALA A 167 18.54 9.32 -7.63
N ILE A 168 17.68 8.65 -6.86
CA ILE A 168 16.77 9.28 -5.90
C ILE A 168 17.31 9.01 -4.50
N THR A 169 17.58 10.08 -3.75
CA THR A 169 17.93 9.98 -2.32
C THR A 169 17.01 10.90 -1.54
N LEU A 170 16.22 10.34 -0.63
CA LEU A 170 15.27 11.05 0.20
C LEU A 170 15.39 10.61 1.65
N GLU A 171 15.12 11.54 2.55
CA GLU A 171 14.84 11.25 3.96
C GLU A 171 13.45 11.78 4.29
N GLN A 172 12.66 10.99 5.01
CA GLN A 172 11.37 11.41 5.54
C GLN A 172 11.15 10.80 6.92
N ASP A 173 10.30 11.41 7.70
CA ASP A 173 9.88 10.83 8.96
C ASP A 173 8.84 9.72 8.73
N VAL A 174 8.78 8.75 9.64
CA VAL A 174 7.77 7.70 9.60
C VAL A 174 6.37 8.32 9.59
N ASP A 175 5.46 7.75 8.81
CA ASP A 175 4.10 8.21 8.58
C ASP A 175 3.95 9.49 7.72
N ASP A 176 5.04 10.11 7.30
CA ASP A 176 5.00 11.17 6.29
C ASP A 176 5.03 10.58 4.89
N SER A 177 4.71 11.39 3.90
CA SER A 177 4.91 11.06 2.49
C SER A 177 5.71 12.17 1.83
N SER A 178 6.66 11.79 1.00
CA SER A 178 7.47 12.73 0.22
C SER A 178 7.32 12.44 -1.27
N LYS A 179 7.70 13.41 -2.07
CA LYS A 179 7.64 13.30 -3.53
C LYS A 179 9.02 13.45 -4.14
N SER A 180 9.25 12.71 -5.21
CA SER A 180 10.43 12.87 -6.07
C SER A 180 9.96 13.03 -7.51
N VAL A 181 10.64 13.87 -8.26
CA VAL A 181 10.33 14.12 -9.67
C VAL A 181 11.49 13.63 -10.52
N ILE A 182 11.20 12.75 -11.46
CA ILE A 182 12.12 12.35 -12.52
C ILE A 182 11.73 13.15 -13.77
N GLN A 183 12.64 14.00 -14.23
CA GLN A 183 12.48 14.67 -15.51
C GLN A 183 12.88 13.73 -16.64
N ILE A 184 12.07 13.66 -17.68
CA ILE A 184 12.30 12.89 -18.90
C ILE A 184 12.44 13.86 -20.05
N GLN A 185 13.59 13.85 -20.71
CA GLN A 185 13.87 14.64 -21.91
C GLN A 185 13.89 13.71 -23.11
N VAL A 186 13.01 13.92 -24.08
CA VAL A 186 12.93 13.09 -25.30
C VAL A 186 13.60 13.78 -26.49
N THR A 187 14.09 12.97 -27.44
CA THR A 187 14.65 13.43 -28.72
C THR A 187 13.55 13.50 -29.80
N ASP A 188 13.90 14.05 -30.99
CA ASP A 188 12.98 14.16 -32.13
C ASP A 188 12.52 12.80 -32.69
N ARG A 189 13.18 11.72 -32.31
CA ARG A 189 12.83 10.35 -32.75
C ARG A 189 11.56 9.81 -32.07
N ILE A 190 11.11 10.43 -30.96
CA ILE A 190 9.89 10.03 -30.25
C ILE A 190 8.73 10.87 -30.75
N THR A 191 7.78 10.21 -31.39
CA THR A 191 6.55 10.83 -31.90
C THR A 191 5.37 10.71 -30.92
N ASN A 192 5.41 9.71 -30.03
CA ASN A 192 4.41 9.51 -28.98
C ASN A 192 5.11 9.09 -27.68
N VAL A 193 4.72 9.68 -26.55
CA VAL A 193 5.34 9.43 -25.25
C VAL A 193 4.41 8.58 -24.42
N LEU A 194 4.66 7.28 -24.41
CA LEU A 194 3.94 6.28 -23.62
C LEU A 194 4.88 5.73 -22.53
N PRO A 195 4.86 6.29 -21.32
CA PRO A 195 5.76 5.83 -20.27
C PRO A 195 5.25 4.54 -19.64
N LYS A 196 6.16 3.60 -19.41
CA LYS A 196 5.94 2.43 -18.54
C LYS A 196 6.97 2.46 -17.44
N VAL A 197 6.48 2.49 -16.19
CA VAL A 197 7.32 2.55 -15.01
C VAL A 197 7.15 1.27 -14.21
N THR A 198 8.27 0.64 -13.87
CA THR A 198 8.29 -0.51 -12.96
C THR A 198 9.31 -0.25 -11.87
N THR A 199 9.05 -0.77 -10.67
CA THR A 199 9.93 -0.64 -9.53
C THR A 199 10.38 -2.00 -9.04
N SER A 200 11.62 -2.07 -8.55
CA SER A 200 12.11 -3.19 -7.76
C SER A 200 12.43 -2.69 -6.35
N GLY A 201 12.46 -3.60 -5.37
CA GLY A 201 12.57 -3.26 -3.95
C GLY A 201 11.22 -3.31 -3.25
N ASP A 202 11.15 -2.80 -2.03
CA ASP A 202 10.00 -2.89 -1.13
C ASP A 202 9.05 -1.68 -1.19
N ILE A 203 9.35 -0.69 -2.04
CA ILE A 203 8.52 0.52 -2.16
C ILE A 203 7.61 0.44 -3.38
N HIS A 204 6.31 0.58 -3.15
CA HIS A 204 5.29 0.78 -4.17
C HIS A 204 4.94 2.27 -4.28
N PHE A 205 5.61 2.97 -5.20
CA PHE A 205 5.35 4.39 -5.42
C PHE A 205 3.99 4.62 -6.08
N THR A 206 3.24 5.61 -5.60
CA THR A 206 2.18 6.20 -6.41
C THR A 206 2.83 7.14 -7.42
N GLN A 207 2.39 7.08 -8.69
CA GLN A 207 3.04 7.79 -9.78
C GLN A 207 2.04 8.62 -10.57
N SER A 208 2.48 9.80 -10.99
CA SER A 208 1.78 10.63 -11.95
C SER A 208 2.73 11.14 -13.03
N PHE A 209 2.21 11.29 -14.25
CA PHE A 209 2.97 11.69 -15.42
C PHE A 209 2.36 12.94 -16.04
N SER A 210 3.18 13.96 -16.31
CA SER A 210 2.74 15.21 -16.88
C SER A 210 3.76 15.79 -17.86
N GLN A 211 3.28 16.42 -18.93
CA GLN A 211 4.12 17.16 -19.86
C GLN A 211 4.36 18.56 -19.33
N THR A 212 5.60 19.01 -19.32
CA THR A 212 6.00 20.38 -18.88
C THR A 212 6.43 21.28 -20.01
N ASP A 213 6.89 20.69 -21.14
CA ASP A 213 7.34 21.42 -22.33
C ASP A 213 7.24 20.47 -23.54
N ALA A 214 7.44 20.96 -24.74
CA ALA A 214 7.30 20.18 -26.00
C ALA A 214 8.03 18.84 -25.99
N LYS A 215 9.15 18.72 -25.29
CA LYS A 215 9.99 17.52 -25.21
C LYS A 215 10.39 17.13 -23.79
N LYS A 216 9.73 17.75 -22.79
CA LYS A 216 10.02 17.52 -21.37
C LYS A 216 8.79 17.04 -20.64
N TYR A 217 8.99 16.02 -19.83
CA TYR A 217 7.95 15.40 -19.02
C TYR A 217 8.44 15.21 -17.59
N ASN A 218 7.52 15.28 -16.64
CA ASN A 218 7.77 14.95 -15.25
C ASN A 218 7.05 13.63 -14.92
N LEU A 219 7.80 12.69 -14.37
CA LEU A 219 7.28 11.55 -13.64
C LEU A 219 7.41 11.85 -12.16
N GLU A 220 6.29 12.16 -11.50
CA GLU A 220 6.24 12.36 -10.07
C GLU A 220 6.02 11.02 -9.38
N LEU A 221 6.89 10.69 -8.43
CA LEU A 221 6.81 9.51 -7.57
C LEU A 221 6.52 9.95 -6.15
N THR A 222 5.45 9.45 -5.58
CA THR A 222 5.11 9.68 -4.17
C THR A 222 5.53 8.48 -3.35
N VAL A 223 6.38 8.71 -2.34
CA VAL A 223 6.78 7.71 -1.35
C VAL A 223 5.61 7.51 -0.40
N PRO A 224 5.14 6.27 -0.17
CA PRO A 224 4.04 6.00 0.72
C PRO A 224 4.40 6.30 2.18
N SER A 225 3.38 6.60 2.98
CA SER A 225 3.54 6.98 4.39
C SER A 225 3.55 5.78 5.36
N ASP A 226 3.34 4.57 4.89
CA ASP A 226 3.24 3.34 5.69
C ASP A 226 4.52 2.51 5.72
N LEU A 227 5.63 3.09 5.25
CA LEU A 227 6.93 2.41 5.30
C LEU A 227 7.47 2.31 6.71
N ALA A 228 8.06 1.17 7.03
CA ALA A 228 8.73 0.94 8.29
C ALA A 228 9.97 1.85 8.44
N VAL A 229 10.34 2.15 9.67
CA VAL A 229 11.62 2.84 9.98
C VAL A 229 12.79 2.00 9.46
N GLY A 230 13.68 2.64 8.70
CA GLY A 230 14.82 1.96 8.09
C GLY A 230 15.29 2.61 6.79
N THR A 231 16.18 1.94 6.10
CA THR A 231 16.65 2.35 4.77
C THR A 231 16.07 1.39 3.73
N HIS A 232 15.33 1.95 2.79
CA HIS A 232 14.68 1.23 1.70
C HIS A 232 15.42 1.52 0.40
N THR A 233 15.77 0.47 -0.35
CA THR A 233 16.55 0.59 -1.58
C THR A 233 15.93 -0.20 -2.71
N GLY A 234 16.15 0.25 -3.93
CA GLY A 234 15.67 -0.43 -5.13
C GLY A 234 15.97 0.37 -6.39
N THR A 235 15.21 0.10 -7.44
CA THR A 235 15.39 0.76 -8.74
C THR A 235 14.05 1.10 -9.35
N VAL A 236 13.91 2.32 -9.83
CA VAL A 236 12.84 2.75 -10.72
C VAL A 236 13.31 2.55 -12.16
N ASN A 237 12.59 1.73 -12.93
CA ASN A 237 12.87 1.49 -14.34
C ASN A 237 11.85 2.27 -15.18
N VAL A 238 12.33 3.22 -15.95
CA VAL A 238 11.51 4.04 -16.85
C VAL A 238 11.73 3.58 -18.29
N SER A 239 10.69 3.07 -18.93
CA SER A 239 10.69 2.72 -20.34
C SER A 239 9.75 3.65 -21.10
N LEU A 240 10.11 4.04 -22.33
CA LEU A 240 9.19 4.67 -23.25
C LEU A 240 8.78 3.64 -24.31
N CYS A 241 7.48 3.45 -24.44
CA CYS A 241 6.89 2.44 -25.31
C CYS A 241 6.54 3.04 -26.69
N VAL A 242 6.70 2.25 -27.74
CA VAL A 242 6.31 2.61 -29.12
C VAL A 242 4.80 2.43 -29.32
N ASP A 243 4.22 1.47 -28.58
CA ASP A 243 2.81 1.08 -28.64
C ASP A 243 2.22 0.97 -27.24
N GLU A 244 0.89 1.04 -27.12
CA GLU A 244 0.17 0.98 -25.84
C GLU A 244 0.39 -0.32 -25.06
N SER A 245 0.63 -1.44 -25.78
CA SER A 245 0.93 -2.73 -25.16
C SER A 245 2.35 -2.81 -24.60
N CYS A 246 3.20 -1.83 -24.99
CA CYS A 246 4.63 -1.81 -24.71
C CYS A 246 5.37 -3.08 -25.17
N SER A 247 4.96 -3.62 -26.33
CA SER A 247 5.62 -4.75 -26.97
C SER A 247 6.96 -4.35 -27.58
N LYS A 248 7.12 -3.06 -27.92
CA LYS A 248 8.35 -2.44 -28.40
C LYS A 248 8.64 -1.17 -27.60
N THR A 249 9.91 -0.94 -27.34
CA THR A 249 10.38 0.23 -26.59
C THR A 249 11.37 1.03 -27.43
N TYR A 250 11.41 2.34 -27.20
CA TYR A 250 12.43 3.21 -27.78
C TYR A 250 13.83 2.90 -27.23
N ALA A 251 14.84 3.16 -28.03
CA ALA A 251 16.24 2.97 -27.66
C ALA A 251 16.59 3.73 -26.38
N GLY A 252 17.32 3.07 -25.50
CA GLY A 252 17.63 3.58 -24.15
C GLY A 252 16.66 3.15 -23.07
N SER A 253 15.58 2.42 -23.42
CA SER A 253 14.67 1.81 -22.43
C SER A 253 15.20 0.44 -21.94
N PRO A 254 15.08 0.13 -20.65
CA PRO A 254 14.69 1.03 -19.57
C PRO A 254 15.86 1.92 -19.10
N GLN A 255 15.58 3.16 -18.74
CA GLN A 255 16.47 3.95 -17.89
C GLN A 255 16.32 3.47 -16.44
N LYS A 256 17.43 3.10 -15.81
CA LYS A 256 17.46 2.57 -14.44
C LYS A 256 17.91 3.64 -13.46
N ILE A 257 17.04 4.00 -12.53
CA ILE A 257 17.27 5.04 -11.54
C ILE A 257 17.25 4.38 -10.16
N PRO A 258 18.39 4.15 -9.53
CA PRO A 258 18.43 3.61 -8.17
C PRO A 258 17.82 4.60 -7.19
N TYR A 259 17.15 4.07 -6.16
CA TYR A 259 16.67 4.88 -5.05
C TYR A 259 17.21 4.40 -3.71
N THR A 260 17.39 5.35 -2.82
CA THR A 260 17.68 5.14 -1.38
C THR A 260 16.79 6.09 -0.60
N ILE A 261 15.85 5.53 0.16
CA ILE A 261 14.89 6.29 0.95
C ILE A 261 15.06 5.89 2.41
N LYS A 262 15.39 6.86 3.25
CA LYS A 262 15.60 6.67 4.67
C LYS A 262 14.39 7.15 5.45
N ILE A 263 13.69 6.23 6.09
CA ILE A 263 12.58 6.51 6.99
C ILE A 263 13.12 6.66 8.39
N LYS A 264 12.97 7.85 8.95
CA LYS A 264 13.44 8.18 10.30
C LYS A 264 12.31 8.03 11.32
N PRO A 265 12.58 7.52 12.53
CA PRO A 265 11.59 7.55 13.60
C PRO A 265 11.35 8.99 14.03
N ILE A 266 10.09 9.32 14.34
CA ILE A 266 9.81 10.55 15.06
C ILE A 266 10.14 10.32 16.53
N VAL A 267 10.97 11.20 17.09
CA VAL A 267 11.32 11.18 18.50
C VAL A 267 11.30 12.62 19.00
N ASN A 268 10.24 12.99 19.72
CA ASN A 268 10.13 14.26 20.41
C ASN A 268 9.87 13.98 21.92
N LEU A 269 10.94 13.67 22.63
CA LEU A 269 10.91 13.29 24.04
C LEU A 269 10.88 14.53 24.95
N THR A 270 9.89 15.39 24.75
CA THR A 270 9.60 16.48 25.68
C THR A 270 9.42 15.91 27.10
N ALA A 271 9.94 16.59 28.12
CA ALA A 271 9.85 16.13 29.50
C ALA A 271 8.39 15.88 29.91
N LEU A 272 8.12 14.72 30.48
CA LEU A 272 6.81 14.34 30.99
C LEU A 272 6.61 14.94 32.37
N THR A 273 5.50 15.63 32.54
CA THR A 273 5.07 16.17 33.83
C THR A 273 3.60 15.81 34.05
N PRO A 274 3.24 15.19 35.17
CA PRO A 274 1.83 14.89 35.47
C PRO A 274 0.95 16.14 35.40
N VAL A 275 -0.24 15.97 34.83
CA VAL A 275 -1.26 17.01 34.78
C VAL A 275 -2.07 16.91 36.06
N THR A 276 -2.18 18.02 36.81
CA THR A 276 -2.93 18.05 38.07
C THR A 276 -4.37 17.63 37.83
N GLY A 277 -4.87 16.69 38.67
CA GLY A 277 -6.24 16.19 38.59
C GLY A 277 -6.49 15.15 37.47
N VAL A 278 -5.44 14.68 36.76
CA VAL A 278 -5.55 13.61 35.75
C VAL A 278 -4.92 12.34 36.30
N SER A 279 -5.71 11.29 36.47
CA SER A 279 -5.26 9.98 37.01
C SER A 279 -4.60 9.07 35.93
N GLY A 280 -4.84 9.31 34.68
CA GLY A 280 -4.47 8.42 33.59
C GLY A 280 -5.67 7.70 33.00
N TRP A 281 -5.42 6.83 32.04
CA TRP A 281 -6.43 6.00 31.35
C TRP A 281 -6.38 4.58 31.91
N GLU A 282 -6.97 4.38 33.09
CA GLU A 282 -6.69 3.19 33.90
C GLU A 282 -7.46 1.94 33.51
N MET A 283 -8.59 2.07 32.79
CA MET A 283 -9.47 0.96 32.42
C MET A 283 -10.33 1.34 31.21
N PHE A 284 -11.37 0.58 30.92
CA PHE A 284 -12.29 0.88 29.83
C PHE A 284 -12.82 2.32 29.95
N GLN A 285 -12.74 3.08 28.84
CA GLN A 285 -13.12 4.50 28.78
C GLN A 285 -12.48 5.36 29.90
N GLY A 286 -11.30 4.97 30.39
CA GLY A 286 -10.44 5.73 31.28
C GLY A 286 -10.72 5.58 32.78
N ASN A 287 -11.95 5.30 33.17
CA ASN A 287 -12.32 5.24 34.60
C ASN A 287 -13.51 4.31 34.88
N ALA A 288 -13.81 4.04 36.12
CA ALA A 288 -14.87 3.11 36.54
C ALA A 288 -16.29 3.54 36.14
N ALA A 289 -16.51 4.81 35.86
CA ALA A 289 -17.77 5.34 35.34
C ALA A 289 -17.86 5.29 33.82
N HIS A 290 -16.78 4.92 33.14
CA HIS A 290 -16.61 4.82 31.67
C HIS A 290 -16.87 6.14 30.93
N THR A 291 -16.53 7.27 31.54
CA THR A 291 -16.94 8.59 31.01
C THR A 291 -16.22 9.00 29.74
N GLY A 292 -15.06 8.42 29.40
CA GLY A 292 -14.24 8.87 28.28
C GLY A 292 -13.74 10.32 28.46
N TYR A 293 -13.78 10.87 29.67
CA TYR A 293 -13.43 12.26 29.96
C TYR A 293 -12.12 12.39 30.74
N VAL A 294 -11.27 13.28 30.27
CA VAL A 294 -10.00 13.66 30.91
C VAL A 294 -9.99 15.19 31.11
N PRO A 295 -9.91 15.71 32.34
CA PRO A 295 -10.03 17.14 32.64
C PRO A 295 -8.76 17.93 32.34
N ILE A 296 -8.28 17.89 31.08
CA ILE A 296 -7.13 18.64 30.58
C ILE A 296 -7.59 19.69 29.58
N THR A 297 -7.02 20.89 29.66
CA THR A 297 -7.13 21.92 28.59
C THR A 297 -5.91 21.85 27.68
N ILE A 298 -6.13 21.80 26.39
CA ILE A 298 -5.11 21.56 25.36
C ILE A 298 -5.04 22.76 24.44
N ASP A 299 -3.83 23.26 24.18
CA ASP A 299 -3.58 24.21 23.09
C ASP A 299 -3.29 23.39 21.79
N PRO A 300 -4.17 23.42 20.79
CA PRO A 300 -3.98 22.63 19.56
C PRO A 300 -2.66 22.93 18.83
N LYS A 301 -2.10 24.12 19.02
CA LYS A 301 -0.82 24.52 18.38
C LYS A 301 0.40 23.86 19.00
N LYS A 302 0.26 23.29 20.20
CA LYS A 302 1.32 22.55 20.89
C LYS A 302 1.26 21.06 20.67
N ILE A 303 0.26 20.55 19.97
CA ILE A 303 0.13 19.13 19.68
C ILE A 303 1.26 18.71 18.73
N THR A 304 2.13 17.82 19.19
CA THR A 304 3.27 17.30 18.44
C THR A 304 3.39 15.80 18.59
N ARG A 305 3.87 15.12 17.56
CA ARG A 305 4.14 13.67 17.63
C ARG A 305 5.30 13.44 18.60
N ARG A 306 5.14 12.41 19.46
CA ARG A 306 6.17 12.05 20.45
C ARG A 306 7.04 10.91 19.98
N TRP A 307 6.44 9.75 19.76
CA TRP A 307 7.08 8.52 19.26
C TRP A 307 6.00 7.56 18.72
N SER A 308 6.46 6.49 18.09
CA SER A 308 5.64 5.33 17.77
C SER A 308 6.32 4.05 18.27
N TRP A 309 5.51 3.11 18.74
CA TRP A 309 5.93 1.77 19.11
C TRP A 309 5.21 0.76 18.23
N VAL A 310 5.96 -0.15 17.62
CA VAL A 310 5.42 -1.21 16.78
C VAL A 310 5.60 -2.52 17.51
N LYS A 311 4.54 -3.33 17.59
CA LYS A 311 4.65 -4.67 18.18
C LYS A 311 5.62 -5.54 17.38
N PRO A 312 6.29 -6.53 18.00
CA PRO A 312 7.14 -7.47 17.28
C PRO A 312 6.39 -8.14 16.11
N SER A 313 7.03 -8.25 14.96
CA SER A 313 6.45 -8.86 13.75
C SER A 313 6.12 -10.36 13.91
N THR A 314 6.69 -11.00 14.92
CA THR A 314 6.37 -12.37 15.32
C THR A 314 4.98 -12.52 15.93
N ASP A 315 4.35 -11.42 16.35
CA ASP A 315 3.03 -11.42 16.98
C ASP A 315 1.97 -11.17 15.91
N ALA A 316 1.28 -12.21 15.51
CA ALA A 316 0.25 -12.13 14.48
C ALA A 316 -1.03 -11.39 14.93
N GLN A 317 -1.26 -11.31 16.26
CA GLN A 317 -2.51 -10.79 16.84
C GLN A 317 -2.55 -9.27 16.90
N ASP A 318 -3.75 -8.70 16.80
CA ASP A 318 -3.97 -7.25 16.90
C ASP A 318 -3.78 -6.75 18.34
N LEU A 319 -3.40 -5.48 18.47
CA LEU A 319 -3.33 -4.81 19.76
C LEU A 319 -4.74 -4.45 20.26
N SER A 320 -4.96 -4.63 21.55
CA SER A 320 -6.18 -4.22 22.27
C SER A 320 -6.25 -2.70 22.50
N THR A 321 -7.26 -2.25 23.25
CA THR A 321 -7.27 -0.92 23.85
C THR A 321 -6.21 -0.83 24.95
N ILE A 322 -5.67 0.37 25.16
CA ILE A 322 -4.57 0.65 26.09
C ILE A 322 -5.11 1.10 27.43
N SER A 323 -4.47 0.66 28.52
CA SER A 323 -4.52 1.34 29.80
C SER A 323 -3.18 2.00 30.14
N SER A 324 -3.21 3.07 30.94
CA SER A 324 -2.01 3.79 31.35
C SER A 324 -2.08 4.30 32.76
N ASN A 325 -0.98 4.18 33.50
CA ASN A 325 -0.80 4.72 34.84
C ASN A 325 0.69 4.91 35.13
N GLN A 326 1.04 5.97 35.85
CA GLN A 326 2.39 6.24 36.36
C GLN A 326 3.52 6.12 35.31
N GLY A 327 3.30 6.69 34.13
CA GLY A 327 4.30 6.71 33.07
C GLY A 327 4.54 5.37 32.36
N LYS A 328 3.65 4.40 32.56
CA LYS A 328 3.60 3.14 31.83
C LYS A 328 2.28 2.96 31.11
N MET A 329 2.36 2.27 29.98
CA MET A 329 1.21 1.85 29.20
C MET A 329 1.16 0.33 29.16
N PHE A 330 -0.04 -0.22 29.16
CA PHE A 330 -0.29 -1.65 29.11
C PHE A 330 -1.23 -1.96 27.95
N VAL A 331 -0.92 -2.99 27.20
CA VAL A 331 -1.68 -3.44 26.04
C VAL A 331 -1.56 -4.95 25.89
N THR A 332 -2.65 -5.63 25.59
CA THR A 332 -2.64 -7.05 25.23
C THR A 332 -2.71 -7.22 23.70
N THR A 333 -2.25 -8.37 23.23
CA THR A 333 -2.60 -8.84 21.88
C THR A 333 -3.89 -9.64 21.97
N THR A 334 -4.78 -9.46 20.98
CA THR A 334 -6.11 -10.09 20.94
C THR A 334 -6.21 -11.02 19.75
N GLY A 335 -6.68 -12.24 19.96
CA GLY A 335 -6.89 -13.23 18.91
C GLY A 335 -7.40 -14.54 19.47
N PHE A 336 -7.84 -15.42 18.56
CA PHE A 336 -8.38 -16.73 18.94
C PHE A 336 -7.28 -17.78 18.96
N PHE A 337 -7.10 -18.50 20.07
CA PHE A 337 -6.17 -19.61 20.21
C PHE A 337 -4.76 -19.31 19.73
N ALA A 338 -4.27 -18.12 19.97
CA ALA A 338 -2.94 -17.71 19.59
C ALA A 338 -2.13 -17.27 20.81
N ASP A 339 -0.81 -17.15 20.66
CA ASP A 339 0.07 -16.66 21.72
C ASP A 339 -0.28 -15.22 22.10
N SER A 340 -1.22 -15.09 23.05
CA SER A 340 -1.63 -13.80 23.58
C SER A 340 -0.58 -13.27 24.54
N LYS A 341 -0.25 -11.99 24.40
CA LYS A 341 0.77 -11.31 25.21
C LYS A 341 0.22 -10.06 25.88
N LEU A 342 0.82 -9.71 27.00
CA LEU A 342 0.64 -8.42 27.67
C LEU A 342 1.98 -7.69 27.64
N TYR A 343 2.01 -6.49 27.08
CA TYR A 343 3.16 -5.61 27.03
C TYR A 343 3.02 -4.48 28.04
N SER A 344 4.13 -4.14 28.70
CA SER A 344 4.32 -2.89 29.41
C SER A 344 5.33 -2.03 28.66
N ILE A 345 4.93 -0.81 28.32
CA ILE A 345 5.72 0.12 27.49
C ILE A 345 5.93 1.40 28.30
N ASN A 346 7.16 1.92 28.32
CA ASN A 346 7.47 3.17 28.97
C ASN A 346 6.97 4.36 28.14
N GLU A 347 6.20 5.23 28.77
CA GLU A 347 5.67 6.45 28.12
C GLU A 347 6.79 7.43 27.72
N SER A 348 7.89 7.40 28.44
CA SER A 348 9.03 8.31 28.21
C SER A 348 9.63 8.16 26.81
N ASP A 349 9.84 6.93 26.35
CA ASP A 349 10.74 6.62 25.22
C ASP A 349 10.28 5.45 24.33
N ALA A 350 9.08 4.92 24.56
CA ALA A 350 8.54 3.74 23.86
C ALA A 350 9.31 2.42 24.13
N SER A 351 10.24 2.37 25.06
CA SER A 351 10.91 1.11 25.35
C SER A 351 9.96 0.11 26.01
N THR A 352 10.03 -1.15 25.62
CA THR A 352 9.28 -2.24 26.26
C THR A 352 9.91 -2.54 27.62
N ALA A 353 9.16 -2.30 28.70
CA ALA A 353 9.65 -2.54 30.07
C ALA A 353 9.64 -4.03 30.41
N TRP A 354 8.57 -4.72 30.08
CA TRP A 354 8.41 -6.16 30.26
C TRP A 354 7.29 -6.72 29.36
N THR A 355 7.28 -8.03 29.21
CA THR A 355 6.25 -8.77 28.45
C THR A 355 5.85 -10.02 29.23
N GLN A 356 4.56 -10.33 29.28
CA GLN A 356 4.01 -11.59 29.76
C GLN A 356 3.35 -12.35 28.61
N ASN A 357 3.52 -13.67 28.59
CA ASN A 357 2.91 -14.55 27.60
C ASN A 357 1.87 -15.44 28.29
N PHE A 358 0.62 -15.42 27.80
CA PHE A 358 -0.47 -16.27 28.29
C PHE A 358 -0.49 -17.65 27.61
N GLY A 359 0.26 -17.80 26.51
CA GLY A 359 0.20 -18.98 25.66
C GLY A 359 -1.00 -18.94 24.70
N SER A 360 -1.27 -20.07 24.08
CA SER A 360 -2.38 -20.25 23.13
C SER A 360 -3.68 -20.48 23.89
N ILE A 361 -4.39 -19.40 24.21
CA ILE A 361 -5.70 -19.41 24.88
C ILE A 361 -6.76 -18.76 23.99
N PHE A 362 -8.05 -18.94 24.34
CA PHE A 362 -9.13 -18.48 23.48
C PHE A 362 -9.13 -16.96 23.34
N ALA A 363 -9.17 -16.23 24.43
CA ALA A 363 -9.16 -14.77 24.42
C ALA A 363 -8.53 -14.18 25.70
N VAL A 364 -7.99 -12.98 25.58
CA VAL A 364 -7.45 -12.16 26.68
C VAL A 364 -8.08 -10.77 26.59
N SER A 365 -8.54 -10.23 27.71
CA SER A 365 -9.10 -8.89 27.76
C SER A 365 -8.03 -7.82 27.50
N PRO A 366 -8.42 -6.61 27.07
CA PRO A 366 -7.60 -5.43 27.31
C PRO A 366 -7.25 -5.29 28.79
N PRO A 367 -6.09 -4.72 29.14
CA PRO A 367 -5.68 -4.59 30.53
C PRO A 367 -6.38 -3.43 31.24
N SER A 368 -6.53 -3.55 32.56
CA SER A 368 -6.79 -2.44 33.46
C SER A 368 -5.66 -2.30 34.45
N VAL A 369 -5.41 -1.10 34.93
CA VAL A 369 -4.32 -0.81 35.88
C VAL A 369 -4.81 0.05 37.04
N SER A 370 -4.45 -0.32 38.25
CA SER A 370 -4.73 0.50 39.43
C SER A 370 -3.76 0.14 40.57
N ASN A 371 -3.34 1.12 41.35
CA ASN A 371 -2.51 0.92 42.54
C ASN A 371 -1.26 0.05 42.28
N GLY A 372 -0.55 0.25 41.16
CA GLY A 372 0.65 -0.49 40.80
C GLY A 372 0.41 -1.94 40.38
N LYS A 373 -0.84 -2.32 40.07
CA LYS A 373 -1.20 -3.66 39.64
C LYS A 373 -1.94 -3.61 38.29
N VAL A 374 -1.65 -4.58 37.41
CA VAL A 374 -2.32 -4.76 36.11
C VAL A 374 -3.24 -5.97 36.19
N PHE A 375 -4.45 -5.83 35.68
CA PHE A 375 -5.50 -6.84 35.71
C PHE A 375 -5.90 -7.21 34.27
N VAL A 376 -5.99 -8.51 33.99
CA VAL A 376 -6.38 -9.07 32.71
C VAL A 376 -7.28 -10.27 32.95
N ALA A 377 -8.42 -10.33 32.29
CA ALA A 377 -9.27 -11.52 32.25
C ALA A 377 -8.90 -12.38 31.04
N SER A 378 -8.82 -13.68 31.22
CA SER A 378 -8.68 -14.64 30.12
C SER A 378 -9.90 -15.56 30.07
N SER A 379 -10.18 -16.10 28.86
CA SER A 379 -11.26 -17.04 28.58
C SER A 379 -10.73 -18.26 27.83
N GLY A 380 -11.22 -19.44 28.16
CA GLY A 380 -10.83 -20.71 27.52
C GLY A 380 -11.15 -21.93 28.37
N HIS A 381 -10.88 -23.13 27.84
CA HIS A 381 -11.02 -24.37 28.59
C HIS A 381 -9.94 -24.47 29.67
N GLY A 382 -10.30 -24.31 30.94
CA GLY A 382 -9.37 -24.38 32.07
C GLY A 382 -8.41 -23.18 32.20
N ASP A 383 -8.52 -22.20 31.30
CA ASP A 383 -7.67 -21.01 31.26
C ASP A 383 -8.45 -19.74 31.57
N THR A 384 -9.72 -19.85 31.93
CA THR A 384 -10.54 -18.73 32.35
C THR A 384 -10.09 -18.28 33.73
N ALA A 385 -9.52 -17.10 33.82
CA ALA A 385 -9.01 -16.55 35.08
C ALA A 385 -8.89 -15.04 35.05
N MET A 386 -9.01 -14.42 36.23
CA MET A 386 -8.55 -13.07 36.49
C MET A 386 -7.08 -13.11 36.90
N TRP A 387 -6.24 -12.49 36.10
CA TRP A 387 -4.80 -12.38 36.33
C TRP A 387 -4.47 -11.03 36.92
N GLN A 388 -3.53 -11.03 37.86
CA GLN A 388 -2.98 -9.84 38.49
C GLN A 388 -1.46 -9.85 38.36
N PHE A 389 -0.90 -8.76 37.83
CA PHE A 389 0.54 -8.58 37.66
C PHE A 389 1.01 -7.33 38.39
N ASP A 390 2.25 -7.33 38.83
CA ASP A 390 2.93 -6.12 39.30
C ASP A 390 3.21 -5.20 38.10
N ALA A 391 2.74 -3.96 38.18
CA ALA A 391 2.84 -3.02 37.05
C ALA A 391 4.28 -2.58 36.72
N ALA A 392 5.18 -2.60 37.72
CA ALA A 392 6.56 -2.19 37.55
C ALA A 392 7.41 -3.28 36.90
N THR A 393 7.24 -4.52 37.36
CA THR A 393 8.12 -5.65 37.01
C THR A 393 7.49 -6.68 36.09
N GLY A 394 6.16 -6.70 35.95
CA GLY A 394 5.42 -7.73 35.22
C GLY A 394 5.30 -9.05 35.99
N ALA A 395 5.80 -9.15 37.21
CA ALA A 395 5.68 -10.38 38.00
C ALA A 395 4.21 -10.77 38.18
N LYS A 396 3.88 -12.03 37.91
CA LYS A 396 2.56 -12.58 38.15
C LYS A 396 2.34 -12.66 39.66
N LEU A 397 1.37 -11.93 40.17
CA LEU A 397 1.01 -11.90 41.60
C LEU A 397 -0.06 -12.95 41.92
N ILE A 398 -1.15 -12.95 41.16
CA ILE A 398 -2.32 -13.79 41.40
C ILE A 398 -2.90 -14.29 40.08
N LYS A 399 -3.46 -15.51 40.10
CA LYS A 399 -4.34 -16.05 39.06
C LYS A 399 -5.53 -16.69 39.76
N THR A 400 -6.71 -16.09 39.61
CA THR A 400 -7.95 -16.59 40.20
C THR A 400 -8.83 -17.18 39.13
N PRO A 401 -9.07 -18.49 39.08
CA PRO A 401 -10.01 -19.11 38.16
C PRO A 401 -11.43 -18.58 38.41
N PHE A 402 -12.20 -18.47 37.30
CA PHE A 402 -13.64 -18.24 37.37
C PHE A 402 -14.33 -18.94 36.20
N ASP A 403 -15.66 -18.99 36.27
CA ASP A 403 -16.43 -19.60 35.19
C ASP A 403 -16.76 -18.58 34.11
N SER A 404 -16.60 -18.98 32.85
CA SER A 404 -17.05 -18.25 31.69
C SER A 404 -17.27 -19.21 30.53
N GLN A 405 -18.08 -18.81 29.57
CA GLN A 405 -18.05 -19.46 28.25
C GLN A 405 -16.87 -18.88 27.42
N TRP A 406 -16.84 -19.22 26.13
CA TRP A 406 -15.86 -18.70 25.19
C TRP A 406 -16.20 -17.26 24.83
N GLU A 407 -15.89 -16.33 25.74
CA GLU A 407 -16.27 -14.93 25.68
C GLU A 407 -15.07 -14.05 25.36
N HIS A 408 -15.34 -12.94 24.71
CA HIS A 408 -14.45 -11.81 24.61
C HIS A 408 -14.82 -10.78 25.65
N TYR A 409 -13.81 -10.05 26.12
CA TYR A 409 -13.98 -9.10 27.19
C TYR A 409 -13.59 -7.69 26.75
N LEU A 410 -14.24 -6.67 27.29
CA LEU A 410 -13.67 -5.34 27.43
C LEU A 410 -12.76 -5.31 28.68
N ALA A 411 -11.98 -4.22 28.84
CA ALA A 411 -11.09 -4.11 30.00
C ALA A 411 -11.89 -4.17 31.30
N PRO A 412 -11.43 -4.94 32.31
CA PRO A 412 -12.11 -5.04 33.63
C PRO A 412 -12.26 -3.67 34.31
N THR A 413 -13.34 -3.47 35.04
CA THR A 413 -13.57 -2.25 35.81
C THR A 413 -13.04 -2.38 37.20
N ILE A 414 -12.34 -1.37 37.70
CA ILE A 414 -11.72 -1.36 39.03
C ILE A 414 -12.32 -0.25 39.87
N LYS A 415 -12.88 -0.60 41.02
CA LYS A 415 -13.45 0.36 41.98
C LYS A 415 -13.50 -0.24 43.39
N ASN A 416 -13.37 0.58 44.39
CA ASN A 416 -13.57 0.21 45.81
C ASN A 416 -12.76 -1.02 46.26
N GLY A 417 -11.52 -1.19 45.78
CA GLY A 417 -10.69 -2.35 46.14
C GLY A 417 -11.11 -3.65 45.47
N LYS A 418 -11.96 -3.60 44.48
CA LYS A 418 -12.44 -4.76 43.70
C LYS A 418 -12.23 -4.59 42.21
N VAL A 419 -12.12 -5.72 41.50
CA VAL A 419 -12.12 -5.84 40.04
C VAL A 419 -13.39 -6.53 39.58
N TYR A 420 -14.03 -5.99 38.55
CA TYR A 420 -15.29 -6.50 38.02
C TYR A 420 -15.11 -6.85 36.54
N THR A 421 -15.64 -8.00 36.14
CA THR A 421 -15.69 -8.44 34.74
C THR A 421 -16.95 -9.22 34.46
N ASN A 422 -17.37 -9.28 33.17
CA ASN A 422 -18.38 -10.24 32.75
C ASN A 422 -17.84 -11.67 32.83
N GLY A 423 -18.72 -12.66 32.87
CA GLY A 423 -18.39 -14.09 32.93
C GLY A 423 -19.57 -14.94 33.36
N GLY A 424 -19.31 -16.20 33.74
CA GLY A 424 -20.32 -17.20 34.11
C GLY A 424 -20.78 -18.04 32.92
N TYR A 425 -21.07 -19.32 33.14
CA TYR A 425 -21.53 -20.23 32.06
C TYR A 425 -22.79 -19.78 31.34
N ASN A 426 -23.65 -19.04 32.05
CA ASN A 426 -24.90 -18.50 31.49
C ASN A 426 -24.91 -16.96 31.52
N GLY A 427 -23.75 -16.34 31.62
CA GLY A 427 -23.58 -14.91 31.76
C GLY A 427 -23.66 -14.41 33.20
N GLY A 428 -23.08 -13.25 33.45
CA GLY A 428 -23.06 -12.64 34.77
C GLY A 428 -21.96 -11.61 34.98
N VAL A 429 -21.80 -11.18 36.22
CA VAL A 429 -20.72 -10.33 36.71
C VAL A 429 -19.95 -11.05 37.79
N ASN A 430 -18.64 -11.14 37.64
CA ASN A 430 -17.71 -11.58 38.69
C ASN A 430 -17.06 -10.36 39.34
N SER A 431 -16.83 -10.46 40.65
CA SER A 431 -16.13 -9.46 41.43
C SER A 431 -15.01 -10.11 42.26
N PHE A 432 -13.79 -9.60 42.16
CA PHE A 432 -12.61 -10.11 42.86
C PHE A 432 -12.01 -9.04 43.77
N ASN A 433 -11.51 -9.43 44.92
CA ASN A 433 -10.77 -8.54 45.83
C ASN A 433 -9.36 -8.28 45.25
N ILE A 434 -8.94 -7.02 45.19
CA ILE A 434 -7.60 -6.64 44.68
C ILE A 434 -6.49 -7.11 45.61
N SER A 435 -6.76 -7.19 46.91
CA SER A 435 -5.76 -7.50 47.93
C SER A 435 -5.18 -8.91 47.79
N ASP A 436 -6.04 -9.88 47.61
CA ASP A 436 -5.74 -11.31 47.69
C ASP A 436 -6.24 -12.12 46.48
N GLY A 437 -6.98 -11.48 45.57
CA GLY A 437 -7.54 -12.09 44.37
C GLY A 437 -8.73 -13.01 44.60
N THR A 438 -9.22 -13.13 45.85
CA THR A 438 -10.37 -14.00 46.17
C THR A 438 -11.64 -13.51 45.48
N ASP A 439 -12.52 -14.46 45.12
CA ASP A 439 -13.88 -14.13 44.69
C ASP A 439 -14.60 -13.38 45.79
N SER A 440 -15.13 -12.21 45.44
CA SER A 440 -15.96 -11.44 46.34
C SER A 440 -17.42 -11.85 46.24
N TRP A 441 -17.90 -11.94 45.01
CA TRP A 441 -19.24 -12.41 44.68
C TRP A 441 -19.39 -12.63 43.16
N PHE A 442 -20.37 -13.45 42.77
CA PHE A 442 -20.84 -13.64 41.42
C PHE A 442 -22.34 -13.44 41.35
N GLN A 443 -22.82 -12.71 40.33
CA GLN A 443 -24.24 -12.51 40.06
C GLN A 443 -24.59 -12.94 38.63
N VAL A 444 -25.50 -13.88 38.49
CA VAL A 444 -26.01 -14.33 37.20
C VAL A 444 -26.82 -13.23 36.51
N LEU A 445 -26.50 -12.96 35.24
CA LEU A 445 -27.24 -12.10 34.31
C LEU A 445 -27.43 -12.81 32.99
N ASN A 446 -28.11 -12.16 32.03
CA ASN A 446 -28.18 -12.71 30.66
C ASN A 446 -26.82 -12.82 30.04
N GLN A 447 -26.62 -13.88 29.24
CA GLN A 447 -25.34 -14.15 28.58
C GLN A 447 -25.14 -13.23 27.38
N TYR A 448 -24.15 -12.35 27.48
CA TYR A 448 -23.62 -11.52 26.39
C TYR A 448 -22.12 -11.31 26.61
N ASP A 449 -21.38 -11.18 25.52
CA ASP A 449 -19.96 -10.85 25.55
C ASP A 449 -19.67 -9.40 25.08
N MET A 450 -18.41 -9.00 25.07
CA MET A 450 -17.93 -7.68 24.64
C MET A 450 -18.59 -6.53 25.42
N TRP A 451 -18.66 -6.66 26.72
CA TRP A 451 -19.11 -5.61 27.63
C TRP A 451 -18.35 -5.66 28.97
N THR A 452 -18.49 -4.65 29.79
CA THR A 452 -17.95 -4.57 31.13
C THR A 452 -18.87 -3.68 32.00
N PRO A 453 -19.04 -3.93 33.31
CA PRO A 453 -19.94 -3.11 34.13
C PRO A 453 -19.32 -1.76 34.47
N ALA A 454 -20.12 -0.69 34.48
CA ALA A 454 -19.73 0.56 35.12
C ALA A 454 -19.98 0.47 36.65
N VAL A 455 -19.14 1.14 37.45
CA VAL A 455 -19.18 1.01 38.91
C VAL A 455 -19.00 2.35 39.59
N ASP A 456 -19.91 2.68 40.55
CA ASP A 456 -19.76 3.80 41.47
C ASP A 456 -19.41 3.36 42.90
N ALA A 457 -19.70 4.17 43.89
CA ALA A 457 -19.41 3.85 45.27
C ALA A 457 -20.31 2.72 45.84
N ASN A 458 -21.53 2.59 45.31
CA ASN A 458 -22.59 1.75 45.88
C ASN A 458 -23.05 0.65 44.94
N TYR A 459 -23.01 0.90 43.63
CA TYR A 459 -23.66 0.05 42.64
C TYR A 459 -22.73 -0.37 41.51
N VAL A 460 -23.06 -1.52 40.94
CA VAL A 460 -22.52 -2.06 39.70
C VAL A 460 -23.64 -2.07 38.67
N TYR A 461 -23.40 -1.45 37.52
CA TYR A 461 -24.36 -1.27 36.45
C TYR A 461 -24.02 -2.18 35.30
N ALA A 462 -24.94 -3.03 34.92
CA ALA A 462 -24.79 -3.97 33.81
C ALA A 462 -25.95 -3.82 32.83
N TYR A 463 -25.63 -3.90 31.52
CA TYR A 463 -26.64 -3.98 30.47
C TYR A 463 -26.41 -5.27 29.67
N THR A 464 -27.34 -6.20 29.76
CA THR A 464 -27.24 -7.53 29.16
C THR A 464 -28.49 -7.83 28.32
N GLY A 465 -28.41 -7.46 27.07
CA GLY A 465 -29.50 -7.62 26.10
C GLY A 465 -30.67 -6.67 26.38
N ASN A 466 -31.79 -7.21 26.76
CA ASN A 466 -33.02 -6.42 27.01
C ASN A 466 -33.18 -5.97 28.49
N MET A 467 -32.12 -6.07 29.28
CA MET A 467 -32.20 -5.79 30.72
C MET A 467 -31.06 -4.88 31.18
N PHE A 468 -31.39 -3.78 31.80
CA PHE A 468 -30.49 -2.97 32.60
C PHE A 468 -30.59 -3.37 34.07
N SER A 469 -29.51 -3.89 34.64
CA SER A 469 -29.46 -4.41 36.01
C SER A 469 -28.58 -3.53 36.89
N VAL A 470 -29.06 -3.22 38.09
CA VAL A 470 -28.34 -2.51 39.14
C VAL A 470 -28.08 -3.47 40.28
N LEU A 471 -26.78 -3.72 40.52
CA LEU A 471 -26.31 -4.65 41.55
C LEU A 471 -25.66 -3.87 42.70
N SER A 472 -25.70 -4.43 43.91
CA SER A 472 -24.96 -3.91 45.04
C SER A 472 -23.45 -4.14 44.86
N ALA A 473 -22.62 -3.11 44.91
CA ALA A 473 -21.17 -3.25 44.83
C ALA A 473 -20.58 -4.02 46.04
N LYS A 474 -21.29 -4.10 47.15
CA LYS A 474 -20.86 -4.79 48.33
C LYS A 474 -20.88 -6.32 48.17
N ASP A 475 -21.99 -6.86 47.73
CA ASP A 475 -22.30 -8.31 47.77
C ASP A 475 -22.96 -8.86 46.49
N GLY A 476 -23.13 -8.04 45.44
CA GLY A 476 -23.60 -8.45 44.13
C GLY A 476 -25.11 -8.69 44.00
N HIS A 477 -25.91 -8.59 45.07
CA HIS A 477 -27.34 -8.82 44.96
C HIS A 477 -28.01 -7.80 44.00
N LYS A 478 -29.03 -8.24 43.26
CA LYS A 478 -29.81 -7.38 42.39
C LYS A 478 -30.65 -6.41 43.25
N VAL A 479 -30.38 -5.11 43.07
CA VAL A 479 -31.14 -4.05 43.75
C VAL A 479 -32.45 -3.75 43.00
N PHE A 480 -32.36 -3.64 41.68
CA PHE A 480 -33.51 -3.57 40.77
C PHE A 480 -33.04 -3.80 39.33
N GLU A 481 -34.01 -4.00 38.46
CA GLU A 481 -33.83 -4.16 37.03
C GLU A 481 -34.83 -3.30 36.25
N ILE A 482 -34.41 -2.78 35.09
CA ILE A 482 -35.27 -2.00 34.19
C ILE A 482 -35.20 -2.67 32.81
N PRO A 483 -36.34 -3.17 32.28
CA PRO A 483 -36.35 -3.79 30.96
C PRO A 483 -36.21 -2.74 29.86
N ASP A 484 -35.51 -3.10 28.80
CA ASP A 484 -35.42 -2.34 27.55
C ASP A 484 -36.37 -2.93 26.52
N SER A 485 -37.51 -2.28 26.34
CA SER A 485 -38.51 -2.68 25.33
C SER A 485 -38.09 -2.38 23.89
N THR A 486 -37.02 -1.62 23.69
CA THR A 486 -36.50 -1.23 22.38
C THR A 486 -35.39 -2.15 21.87
N PHE A 487 -34.89 -3.05 22.73
CA PHE A 487 -33.85 -4.01 22.38
C PHE A 487 -34.29 -4.93 21.26
N LYS A 488 -33.40 -5.14 20.28
CA LYS A 488 -33.55 -6.12 19.23
C LYS A 488 -32.34 -7.04 19.21
N TRP A 489 -32.60 -8.32 19.38
CA TRP A 489 -31.54 -9.32 19.38
C TRP A 489 -30.95 -9.51 17.96
N ASN A 490 -29.62 -9.55 17.88
CA ASN A 490 -28.89 -9.90 16.66
C ASN A 490 -27.49 -10.43 17.01
N GLY A 491 -27.40 -11.46 17.85
CA GLY A 491 -26.16 -12.03 18.32
C GLY A 491 -25.85 -11.70 19.80
N TYR A 492 -24.73 -12.21 20.27
CA TYR A 492 -24.37 -12.15 21.70
C TYR A 492 -23.34 -11.07 22.05
N SER A 493 -22.77 -10.37 21.08
CA SER A 493 -21.75 -9.33 21.32
C SER A 493 -22.38 -7.94 21.40
N ILE A 494 -22.25 -7.27 22.54
CA ILE A 494 -22.82 -5.93 22.76
C ILE A 494 -21.91 -4.84 22.21
N ASN A 495 -20.59 -4.98 22.33
CA ASN A 495 -19.57 -4.00 21.91
C ASN A 495 -19.74 -2.60 22.53
N SER A 496 -20.35 -2.52 23.70
CA SER A 496 -20.60 -1.29 24.45
C SER A 496 -20.67 -1.60 25.94
N ALA A 497 -20.60 -0.58 26.74
CA ALA A 497 -20.73 -0.69 28.19
C ALA A 497 -21.58 0.46 28.74
N PRO A 498 -22.24 0.30 29.90
CA PRO A 498 -22.90 1.37 30.60
C PRO A 498 -21.93 2.52 30.92
N VAL A 499 -22.41 3.75 30.91
CA VAL A 499 -21.65 4.95 31.24
C VAL A 499 -22.40 5.72 32.33
N ILE A 500 -21.76 5.97 33.46
CA ILE A 500 -22.36 6.79 34.53
C ILE A 500 -22.20 8.26 34.12
N GLY A 501 -23.30 8.94 33.94
CA GLY A 501 -23.35 10.33 33.55
C GLY A 501 -23.01 11.32 34.66
N SER A 502 -22.91 12.60 34.28
CA SER A 502 -22.62 13.70 35.23
C SER A 502 -23.75 13.94 36.25
N LEU A 503 -24.95 13.46 35.96
CA LEU A 503 -26.13 13.60 36.79
C LEU A 503 -26.39 12.36 37.67
N GLY A 504 -25.59 11.30 37.54
CA GLY A 504 -25.77 10.03 38.21
C GLY A 504 -26.73 9.06 37.51
N ASP A 505 -27.31 9.47 36.37
CA ASP A 505 -28.06 8.58 35.49
C ASP A 505 -27.09 7.72 34.67
N VAL A 506 -27.54 6.59 34.13
CA VAL A 506 -26.68 5.69 33.37
C VAL A 506 -27.09 5.65 31.90
N LEU A 507 -26.12 5.90 31.03
CA LEU A 507 -26.28 5.90 29.59
C LEU A 507 -25.89 4.55 29.01
N VAL A 508 -26.67 4.08 28.05
CA VAL A 508 -26.43 2.81 27.35
C VAL A 508 -26.68 3.00 25.83
N VAL A 509 -25.81 2.49 25.03
CA VAL A 509 -26.12 2.20 23.62
C VAL A 509 -26.58 0.75 23.57
N ASN A 510 -27.86 0.52 23.25
CA ASN A 510 -28.45 -0.81 23.26
C ASN A 510 -28.20 -1.60 21.98
N GLY A 511 -28.59 -2.87 21.99
CA GLY A 511 -28.53 -3.75 20.83
C GLY A 511 -27.18 -4.42 20.66
N THR A 512 -27.01 -5.06 19.55
CA THR A 512 -25.83 -5.78 19.13
C THR A 512 -25.27 -5.19 17.82
N GLU A 513 -24.07 -5.53 17.46
CA GLU A 513 -23.20 -4.84 16.48
C GLU A 513 -23.87 -4.42 15.15
N ASN A 514 -24.84 -5.19 14.66
CA ASN A 514 -25.41 -4.96 13.33
C ASN A 514 -26.83 -4.36 13.32
N ASN A 515 -27.32 -3.87 14.46
CA ASN A 515 -28.66 -3.30 14.60
C ASN A 515 -28.69 -1.76 14.54
N ASN A 516 -29.92 -1.24 14.44
CA ASN A 516 -30.20 0.15 14.74
C ASN A 516 -30.19 0.32 16.26
N ASN A 517 -29.05 0.71 16.81
CA ASN A 517 -28.86 0.82 18.23
C ASN A 517 -29.34 2.18 18.73
N SER A 518 -30.21 2.18 19.73
CA SER A 518 -30.68 3.39 20.40
C SER A 518 -29.74 3.81 21.53
N LEU A 519 -29.72 5.10 21.83
CA LEU A 519 -29.10 5.65 23.02
C LEU A 519 -30.19 5.87 24.09
N LEU A 520 -30.00 5.28 25.27
CA LEU A 520 -30.92 5.35 26.37
C LEU A 520 -30.25 6.01 27.60
N SER A 521 -31.08 6.68 28.43
CA SER A 521 -30.69 7.15 29.76
C SER A 521 -31.61 6.50 30.79
N TYR A 522 -31.01 5.84 31.77
CA TYR A 522 -31.69 5.19 32.88
C TYR A 522 -31.56 6.03 34.14
N ASN A 523 -32.71 6.40 34.74
CA ASN A 523 -32.75 7.08 36.03
C ASN A 523 -32.63 6.08 37.16
N ILE A 524 -31.57 6.19 37.94
CA ILE A 524 -31.25 5.26 39.01
C ILE A 524 -32.16 5.51 40.24
N THR A 525 -32.49 6.76 40.49
CA THR A 525 -33.33 7.16 41.62
C THR A 525 -34.79 6.80 41.38
N GLN A 526 -35.32 7.13 40.20
CA GLN A 526 -36.72 6.86 39.84
C GLN A 526 -36.95 5.44 39.31
N ARG A 527 -35.89 4.71 38.99
CA ARG A 527 -35.88 3.34 38.46
C ARG A 527 -36.68 3.21 37.14
N ASN A 528 -36.47 4.12 36.22
CA ASN A 528 -37.13 4.14 34.92
C ASN A 528 -36.18 4.62 33.81
N VAL A 529 -36.64 4.58 32.58
CA VAL A 529 -35.95 5.19 31.44
C VAL A 529 -36.30 6.68 31.38
N ASN A 530 -35.30 7.58 31.44
CA ASN A 530 -35.53 9.02 31.28
C ASN A 530 -35.92 9.36 29.84
N TRP A 531 -35.13 8.87 28.91
CA TRP A 531 -35.33 9.10 27.49
C TRP A 531 -34.65 8.01 26.64
N THR A 532 -35.15 7.86 25.41
CA THR A 532 -34.60 6.96 24.40
C THR A 532 -34.51 7.71 23.09
N ILE A 533 -33.34 7.66 22.44
CA ILE A 533 -33.10 8.23 21.12
C ILE A 533 -32.81 7.11 20.13
N SER A 534 -33.68 6.95 19.16
CA SER A 534 -33.47 5.99 18.06
C SER A 534 -32.38 6.46 17.12
N GLY A 535 -31.53 5.56 16.64
CA GLY A 535 -30.43 5.87 15.73
C GLY A 535 -29.69 4.62 15.26
N LYS A 536 -28.47 4.84 14.77
CA LYS A 536 -27.46 3.80 14.51
C LYS A 536 -26.19 4.16 15.29
N PHE A 537 -26.33 4.25 16.61
CA PHE A 537 -25.20 4.54 17.48
C PHE A 537 -24.26 3.34 17.54
N LYS A 538 -22.95 3.58 17.45
CA LYS A 538 -21.95 2.52 17.30
C LYS A 538 -20.90 2.49 18.42
N SER A 539 -20.66 3.61 19.09
CA SER A 539 -19.65 3.71 20.14
C SER A 539 -20.28 3.79 21.52
N THR A 540 -19.57 3.30 22.53
CA THR A 540 -19.84 3.68 23.91
C THR A 540 -19.78 5.20 24.01
N PRO A 541 -20.79 5.91 24.55
CA PRO A 541 -20.78 7.35 24.65
C PRO A 541 -19.68 7.86 25.59
N ALA A 542 -19.20 9.08 25.33
CA ALA A 542 -18.40 9.82 26.30
C ALA A 542 -19.24 10.92 26.95
N VAL A 543 -19.01 11.22 28.22
CA VAL A 543 -19.83 12.18 28.99
C VAL A 543 -18.95 13.18 29.72
N ALA A 544 -19.26 14.45 29.53
CA ALA A 544 -18.62 15.53 30.29
C ALA A 544 -19.55 16.75 30.45
N ASN A 545 -19.64 17.31 31.64
CA ASN A 545 -20.35 18.56 31.89
C ASN A 545 -21.81 18.55 31.38
N LYS A 546 -22.55 17.48 31.64
CA LYS A 546 -23.95 17.27 31.21
C LYS A 546 -24.15 17.20 29.69
N VAL A 547 -23.10 16.88 28.94
CA VAL A 547 -23.17 16.65 27.50
C VAL A 547 -22.70 15.23 27.21
N VAL A 548 -23.49 14.52 26.40
CA VAL A 548 -23.24 13.18 25.91
C VAL A 548 -22.71 13.28 24.48
N TYR A 549 -21.54 12.72 24.24
CA TYR A 549 -20.93 12.65 22.92
C TYR A 549 -21.00 11.22 22.39
N VAL A 550 -21.57 11.05 21.21
CA VAL A 550 -21.78 9.72 20.61
C VAL A 550 -21.69 9.80 19.09
N THR A 551 -21.23 8.74 18.47
CA THR A 551 -21.19 8.64 17.01
C THR A 551 -22.41 7.92 16.47
N ASN A 552 -23.00 8.46 15.40
CA ASN A 552 -24.15 7.89 14.71
C ASN A 552 -23.75 7.53 13.28
N ALA A 553 -24.05 6.33 12.84
CA ALA A 553 -23.76 5.87 11.49
C ALA A 553 -24.83 6.25 10.45
N SER A 554 -26.05 6.64 10.91
CA SER A 554 -27.11 7.09 10.03
C SER A 554 -28.08 8.02 10.78
N PRO A 555 -28.02 9.34 10.55
CA PRO A 555 -27.06 10.04 9.71
C PRO A 555 -25.63 9.95 10.24
N PHE A 556 -24.67 9.84 9.33
CA PHE A 556 -23.25 9.76 9.70
C PHE A 556 -22.75 11.07 10.27
N ARG A 557 -22.51 11.11 11.58
CA ARG A 557 -22.05 12.31 12.31
C ARG A 557 -21.67 11.99 13.74
N LEU A 558 -20.78 12.80 14.33
CA LEU A 558 -20.62 12.94 15.78
C LEU A 558 -21.77 13.82 16.30
N GLU A 559 -22.39 13.43 17.41
CA GLU A 559 -23.47 14.17 18.04
C GLU A 559 -23.07 14.54 19.47
N ALA A 560 -23.32 15.81 19.84
CA ALA A 560 -23.33 16.29 21.21
C ALA A 560 -24.79 16.47 21.66
N ARG A 561 -25.18 15.76 22.70
CA ARG A 561 -26.54 15.72 23.19
C ARG A 561 -26.64 16.17 24.64
N ASN A 562 -27.75 16.79 25.00
CA ASN A 562 -28.05 17.15 26.37
C ASN A 562 -28.29 15.88 27.20
N GLU A 563 -27.59 15.73 28.32
CA GLU A 563 -27.72 14.56 29.20
C GLU A 563 -29.09 14.44 29.84
N VAL A 564 -29.79 15.58 30.10
CA VAL A 564 -31.09 15.61 30.78
C VAL A 564 -32.21 15.02 29.94
N ASP A 565 -32.27 15.39 28.66
CA ASP A 565 -33.42 15.08 27.78
C ASP A 565 -33.04 14.44 26.44
N GLY A 566 -31.75 14.14 26.21
CA GLY A 566 -31.24 13.51 25.00
C GLY A 566 -31.28 14.40 23.75
N LYS A 567 -31.75 15.66 23.83
CA LYS A 567 -31.85 16.54 22.65
C LYS A 567 -30.49 16.85 22.05
N LEU A 568 -30.44 16.89 20.73
CA LEU A 568 -29.26 17.29 19.98
C LEU A 568 -28.91 18.75 20.28
N ILE A 569 -27.68 19.02 20.72
CA ILE A 569 -27.14 20.36 20.92
C ILE A 569 -26.46 20.81 19.62
N TRP A 570 -25.53 20.01 19.14
CA TRP A 570 -24.85 20.21 17.86
C TRP A 570 -24.35 18.88 17.28
N SER A 571 -23.93 18.88 16.04
CA SER A 571 -23.31 17.73 15.39
C SER A 571 -22.19 18.16 14.47
N TRP A 572 -21.23 17.25 14.24
CA TRP A 572 -20.12 17.44 13.34
C TRP A 572 -20.02 16.28 12.35
N LEU A 573 -19.65 16.62 11.12
CA LEU A 573 -19.42 15.70 10.01
C LEU A 573 -18.06 16.04 9.40
N PRO A 574 -17.19 15.07 9.10
CA PRO A 574 -15.96 15.30 8.34
C PRO A 574 -16.26 15.83 6.94
N ASP A 575 -15.44 16.79 6.48
CA ASP A 575 -15.58 17.38 5.13
C ASP A 575 -15.08 16.44 4.01
N ASP A 576 -14.27 15.44 4.37
CA ASP A 576 -13.72 14.46 3.42
C ASP A 576 -14.78 13.41 3.06
N ALA A 577 -15.23 13.41 1.82
CA ALA A 577 -16.23 12.46 1.29
C ALA A 577 -15.77 10.98 1.33
N SER A 578 -14.47 10.71 1.45
CA SER A 578 -13.94 9.35 1.65
C SER A 578 -14.17 8.83 3.07
N THR A 579 -14.51 9.71 4.01
CA THR A 579 -14.80 9.38 5.40
C THR A 579 -16.23 8.87 5.53
N THR A 580 -16.36 7.57 5.77
CA THR A 580 -17.66 6.87 5.78
C THR A 580 -17.96 6.14 7.08
N GLN A 581 -17.01 6.06 8.01
CA GLN A 581 -17.13 5.28 9.23
C GLN A 581 -16.40 5.94 10.40
N PHE A 582 -17.07 6.01 11.56
CA PHE A 582 -16.40 6.22 12.85
C PHE A 582 -15.91 4.88 13.40
N ILE A 583 -14.72 4.89 13.98
CA ILE A 583 -14.06 3.73 14.57
C ILE A 583 -13.49 4.09 15.93
N GLY A 584 -13.25 3.08 16.78
CA GLY A 584 -12.70 3.28 18.11
C GLY A 584 -13.66 4.03 19.05
N ASN A 585 -13.08 4.67 20.05
CA ASN A 585 -13.77 5.37 21.11
C ASN A 585 -13.67 6.91 20.98
N ILE A 586 -14.48 7.61 21.77
CA ILE A 586 -14.45 9.06 21.90
C ILE A 586 -13.71 9.43 23.17
N VAL A 587 -12.79 10.38 23.10
CA VAL A 587 -12.13 10.96 24.28
C VAL A 587 -12.44 12.45 24.36
N VAL A 588 -13.02 12.86 25.48
CA VAL A 588 -13.41 14.26 25.74
C VAL A 588 -12.44 14.89 26.71
N THR A 589 -12.02 16.11 26.42
CA THR A 589 -11.21 16.93 27.33
C THR A 589 -11.98 18.17 27.79
N ALA A 590 -11.34 19.07 28.53
CA ALA A 590 -12.00 20.30 28.95
C ALA A 590 -12.47 21.13 27.74
N ASN A 591 -11.68 21.20 26.67
CA ASN A 591 -11.94 22.05 25.49
C ASN A 591 -11.98 21.31 24.14
N LEU A 592 -11.51 20.08 24.04
CA LEU A 592 -11.47 19.31 22.78
C LEU A 592 -12.21 17.98 22.89
N ILE A 593 -12.63 17.47 21.73
CA ILE A 593 -13.15 16.10 21.55
C ILE A 593 -12.26 15.41 20.54
N PHE A 594 -11.67 14.30 20.93
CA PHE A 594 -10.96 13.41 19.99
C PHE A 594 -11.90 12.32 19.51
N VAL A 595 -12.00 12.19 18.19
CA VAL A 595 -12.83 11.19 17.52
C VAL A 595 -12.07 10.60 16.35
N VAL A 596 -12.30 9.33 16.07
CA VAL A 596 -11.59 8.58 15.04
C VAL A 596 -12.55 8.17 13.92
N THR A 597 -12.10 8.33 12.69
CA THR A 597 -12.78 7.87 11.48
C THR A 597 -11.88 6.89 10.72
N ASN A 598 -12.37 6.29 9.65
CA ASN A 598 -11.54 5.49 8.74
C ASN A 598 -10.47 6.31 8.00
N ALA A 599 -10.54 7.65 8.01
CA ALA A 599 -9.52 8.53 7.42
C ALA A 599 -8.43 8.97 8.42
N GLY A 600 -8.74 9.03 9.72
CA GLY A 600 -7.80 9.46 10.74
C GLY A 600 -8.46 9.91 12.04
N THR A 601 -7.65 10.48 12.92
CA THR A 601 -8.03 11.01 14.24
C THR A 601 -8.17 12.52 14.16
N TYR A 602 -9.30 13.06 14.63
CA TYR A 602 -9.61 14.49 14.66
C TYR A 602 -9.68 14.99 16.10
N ALA A 603 -9.23 16.22 16.34
CA ALA A 603 -9.56 16.98 17.53
C ALA A 603 -10.52 18.12 17.17
N ILE A 604 -11.71 18.11 17.75
CA ILE A 604 -12.78 19.09 17.50
C ILE A 604 -12.86 20.03 18.69
N ASP A 605 -12.83 21.33 18.45
CA ASP A 605 -13.01 22.34 19.49
C ASP A 605 -14.48 22.35 19.93
N LYS A 606 -14.70 22.26 21.26
CA LYS A 606 -16.03 22.19 21.85
C LYS A 606 -16.85 23.47 21.77
N THR A 607 -16.18 24.60 21.51
CA THR A 607 -16.82 25.92 21.43
C THR A 607 -17.17 26.29 20.00
N THR A 608 -16.23 26.05 19.08
CA THR A 608 -16.40 26.41 17.67
C THR A 608 -16.98 25.28 16.83
N HIS A 609 -16.94 24.04 17.33
CA HIS A 609 -17.41 22.80 16.70
C HIS A 609 -16.68 22.47 15.38
N VAL A 610 -15.48 23.00 15.20
CA VAL A 610 -14.64 22.74 14.03
C VAL A 610 -13.40 21.92 14.39
N PRO A 611 -12.85 21.11 13.46
CA PRO A 611 -11.60 20.41 13.70
C PRO A 611 -10.45 21.42 13.77
N VAL A 612 -9.64 21.31 14.83
CA VAL A 612 -8.47 22.15 15.09
C VAL A 612 -7.16 21.39 14.97
N TRP A 613 -7.22 20.07 14.84
CA TRP A 613 -6.08 19.19 14.63
C TRP A 613 -6.54 17.89 13.95
N TYR A 614 -5.65 17.31 13.15
CA TYR A 614 -5.86 16.06 12.43
C TYR A 614 -4.58 15.21 12.41
N PHE A 615 -4.74 13.91 12.58
CA PHE A 615 -3.67 12.93 12.46
C PHE A 615 -4.12 11.77 11.58
N LYS A 616 -3.37 11.52 10.49
CA LYS A 616 -3.70 10.53 9.46
C LYS A 616 -3.55 9.06 9.93
N LYS A 617 -3.74 8.80 11.22
CA LYS A 617 -3.75 7.43 11.77
C LYS A 617 -5.03 7.21 12.55
N THR A 618 -5.45 5.96 12.55
CA THR A 618 -6.69 5.49 13.14
C THR A 618 -6.39 4.53 14.29
N GLY A 619 -7.31 4.39 15.24
CA GLY A 619 -7.15 3.45 16.34
C GLY A 619 -7.96 3.82 17.56
N ASN A 620 -7.80 3.06 18.64
CA ASN A 620 -8.40 3.37 19.94
C ASN A 620 -7.59 4.46 20.65
N LEU A 621 -8.29 5.33 21.38
CA LEU A 621 -7.73 6.51 22.02
C LEU A 621 -7.60 6.33 23.52
N ALA A 622 -6.50 6.85 24.08
CA ALA A 622 -6.30 7.01 25.52
C ALA A 622 -5.50 8.29 25.79
N ILE A 623 -5.70 8.94 26.93
CA ILE A 623 -4.86 10.06 27.37
C ILE A 623 -4.22 9.73 28.71
N THR A 624 -2.89 9.82 28.78
CA THR A 624 -2.12 9.52 29.98
C THR A 624 -2.20 10.64 31.01
N SER A 625 -1.81 10.36 32.27
CA SER A 625 -1.68 11.38 33.31
C SER A 625 -0.67 12.48 32.97
N ASN A 626 0.26 12.25 32.08
CA ASN A 626 1.24 13.24 31.63
C ASN A 626 0.75 14.10 30.45
N GLY A 627 -0.48 13.91 29.98
CA GLY A 627 -1.04 14.63 28.86
C GLY A 627 -0.47 14.16 27.51
N VAL A 628 -0.29 12.86 27.35
CA VAL A 628 0.05 12.24 26.07
C VAL A 628 -1.18 11.52 25.54
N LEU A 629 -1.60 11.86 24.32
CA LEU A 629 -2.62 11.11 23.58
C LEU A 629 -1.97 9.88 22.93
N LEU A 630 -2.57 8.73 23.17
CA LEU A 630 -2.21 7.47 22.53
C LEU A 630 -3.26 7.12 21.49
N VAL A 631 -2.81 6.72 20.31
CA VAL A 631 -3.65 6.19 19.23
C VAL A 631 -3.13 4.78 18.93
N SER A 632 -3.92 3.75 19.24
CA SER A 632 -3.54 2.34 19.08
C SER A 632 -4.31 1.68 17.96
N ASN A 633 -3.63 1.24 16.93
CA ASN A 633 -4.22 0.37 15.90
C ASN A 633 -3.77 -1.09 16.07
N ALA A 634 -4.06 -1.94 15.08
CA ALA A 634 -3.76 -3.37 15.13
C ALA A 634 -2.29 -3.72 15.44
N SER A 635 -1.34 -2.88 15.08
CA SER A 635 0.10 -3.19 15.20
C SER A 635 0.94 -2.10 15.85
N THR A 636 0.43 -0.89 15.97
CA THR A 636 1.23 0.28 16.31
C THR A 636 0.54 1.15 17.35
N ILE A 637 1.29 1.68 18.29
CA ILE A 637 0.87 2.72 19.22
C ILE A 637 1.59 4.01 18.85
N TYR A 638 0.84 5.05 18.56
CA TYR A 638 1.34 6.41 18.33
C TYR A 638 1.14 7.24 19.57
N ALA A 639 2.19 7.91 20.03
CA ALA A 639 2.13 8.85 21.15
C ALA A 639 2.24 10.28 20.67
N ILE A 640 1.42 11.16 21.21
CA ILE A 640 1.28 12.53 20.80
C ILE A 640 1.29 13.42 22.04
N ASN A 641 2.25 14.35 22.14
CA ASN A 641 2.29 15.35 23.20
C ASN A 641 1.11 16.33 23.02
N LEU A 642 0.35 16.58 24.07
CA LEU A 642 -0.79 17.50 24.08
C LEU A 642 -0.48 18.87 24.73
N LYS A 643 0.77 19.09 25.20
CA LYS A 643 1.19 20.30 25.91
C LYS A 643 2.63 20.69 25.62
#